data_14d1e46eb37afbf778e1cc752ce32dae
#
_entry.id   14d1e46eb37afbf778e1cc752ce32dae
#
_cell.length_a   1.000
_cell.length_b   1.000
_cell.length_c   1.000
_cell.angle_alpha   90.00
_cell.angle_beta   90.00
_cell.angle_gamma   90.00
#
_symmetry.space_group_name_H-M   'P 1'
#
loop_
_entity.id
_entity.type
_entity.pdbx_description
1 polymer ?
#
loop_
_entity_poly.entity_id
_entity_poly.type
_entity_poly.pdbx_seq_one_letter_code
_entity_poly.pdbx_strand_id
1 'polypeptide(L)'
;MIGLDTNVLVRYLTQDDAAQSALANQVIEEQLTPRNPGFISSIVLVEVVWVLETCYDQTQSAIEAIVNGLLTTRQLVVDEADLVYLALKRFSGGNADFSDALIAVISENRGCSSTLTFDKKARSVGMVCINETGK
;
A
#
# COMPACT_ATOMS: atom_id res chain seq x y z
N MET A 1 18.64 -1.86 9.01
CA MET A 1 17.23 -1.75 8.57
C MET A 1 16.40 -2.79 9.30
N ILE A 2 15.21 -2.41 9.76
CA ILE A 2 14.35 -3.26 10.60
C ILE A 2 13.02 -3.45 9.88
N GLY A 3 12.62 -4.71 9.65
CA GLY A 3 11.33 -5.01 9.05
C GLY A 3 10.18 -4.69 9.99
N LEU A 4 9.10 -4.11 9.45
CA LEU A 4 7.89 -3.78 10.21
C LEU A 4 6.74 -4.66 9.75
N ASP A 5 6.03 -5.25 10.72
CA ASP A 5 4.83 -6.03 10.42
C ASP A 5 3.61 -5.10 10.31
N THR A 6 2.57 -5.62 9.69
CA THR A 6 1.32 -4.90 9.45
C THR A 6 0.76 -4.25 10.72
N ASN A 7 0.71 -4.99 11.82
CA ASN A 7 0.12 -4.49 13.06
C ASN A 7 0.88 -3.31 13.67
N VAL A 8 2.19 -3.26 13.50
CA VAL A 8 2.98 -2.11 13.97
C VAL A 8 2.54 -0.84 13.26
N LEU A 9 2.40 -0.92 11.93
CA LEU A 9 1.96 0.22 11.14
C LEU A 9 0.50 0.59 11.40
N VAL A 10 -0.38 -0.39 11.52
CA VAL A 10 -1.80 -0.13 11.81
C VAL A 10 -1.95 0.57 13.15
N ARG A 11 -1.24 0.11 14.19
CA ARG A 11 -1.30 0.76 15.51
C ARG A 11 -0.73 2.16 15.48
N TYR A 12 0.34 2.36 14.72
CA TYR A 12 0.93 3.69 14.55
C TYR A 12 -0.03 4.64 13.81
N LEU A 13 -0.66 4.17 12.76
CA LEU A 13 -1.52 5.01 11.91
C LEU A 13 -2.88 5.29 12.55
N THR A 14 -3.46 4.36 13.30
CA THR A 14 -4.82 4.48 13.84
C THR A 14 -4.87 4.97 15.28
N GLN A 15 -3.84 4.70 16.08
CA GLN A 15 -3.76 5.11 17.49
C GLN A 15 -4.94 4.62 18.34
N ASP A 16 -5.56 3.50 17.97
CA ASP A 16 -6.77 3.00 18.60
C ASP A 16 -6.55 2.07 19.78
N ASP A 17 -5.30 1.63 20.01
CA ASP A 17 -4.92 0.82 21.17
C ASP A 17 -3.82 1.59 21.90
N ALA A 18 -4.14 2.13 23.07
CA ALA A 18 -3.22 3.04 23.77
C ALA A 18 -1.86 2.41 24.04
N ALA A 19 -1.83 1.16 24.52
CA ALA A 19 -0.58 0.49 24.87
C ALA A 19 0.26 0.17 23.64
N GLN A 20 -0.35 -0.47 22.64
CA GLN A 20 0.36 -0.86 21.42
C GLN A 20 0.75 0.36 20.58
N SER A 21 -0.11 1.37 20.52
CA SER A 21 0.19 2.60 19.79
C SER A 21 1.36 3.35 20.40
N ALA A 22 1.46 3.39 21.75
CA ALA A 22 2.59 4.00 22.42
C ALA A 22 3.90 3.29 22.07
N LEU A 23 3.89 1.95 22.01
CA LEU A 23 5.06 1.16 21.64
C LEU A 23 5.43 1.39 20.15
N ALA A 24 4.44 1.40 19.28
CA ALA A 24 4.65 1.66 17.85
C ALA A 24 5.21 3.06 17.62
N ASN A 25 4.69 4.06 18.31
CA ASN A 25 5.19 5.43 18.25
C ASN A 25 6.67 5.50 18.68
N GLN A 26 7.02 4.81 19.76
CA GLN A 26 8.38 4.79 20.25
C GLN A 26 9.34 4.20 19.21
N VAL A 27 8.95 3.08 18.58
CA VAL A 27 9.77 2.46 17.53
C VAL A 27 9.93 3.41 16.36
N ILE A 28 8.84 3.89 15.80
CA ILE A 28 8.86 4.64 14.54
C ILE A 28 9.43 6.06 14.71
N GLU A 29 9.07 6.74 15.79
CA GLU A 29 9.48 8.13 15.99
C GLU A 29 10.80 8.30 16.71
N GLU A 30 11.19 7.33 17.56
CA GLU A 30 12.38 7.46 18.39
C GLU A 30 13.50 6.49 18.07
N GLN A 31 13.18 5.24 17.70
CA GLN A 31 14.20 4.19 17.48
C GLN A 31 14.65 4.12 16.03
N LEU A 32 13.74 4.28 15.08
CA LEU A 32 14.11 4.26 13.66
C LEU A 32 14.73 5.58 13.24
N THR A 33 15.70 5.50 12.35
CA THR A 33 16.39 6.67 11.80
C THR A 33 16.61 6.47 10.31
N PRO A 34 16.94 7.54 9.54
CA PRO A 34 17.28 7.36 8.13
C PRO A 34 18.46 6.41 7.88
N ARG A 35 19.34 6.24 8.87
CA ARG A 35 20.49 5.30 8.78
C ARG A 35 20.11 3.88 9.15
N ASN A 36 19.09 3.72 10.01
CA ASN A 36 18.56 2.42 10.39
C ASN A 36 17.05 2.47 10.28
N PRO A 37 16.54 2.52 9.04
CA PRO A 37 15.10 2.73 8.80
C PRO A 37 14.27 1.48 9.03
N GLY A 38 12.97 1.68 9.10
CA GLY A 38 11.99 0.61 9.06
C GLY A 38 11.66 0.24 7.62
N PHE A 39 11.63 -1.07 7.34
CA PHE A 39 11.31 -1.59 6.02
C PHE A 39 9.87 -2.05 5.95
N ILE A 40 9.16 -1.61 4.92
CA ILE A 40 7.78 -1.99 4.63
C ILE A 40 7.76 -2.76 3.33
N SER A 41 7.51 -4.07 3.41
CA SER A 41 7.39 -4.91 2.21
C SER A 41 6.10 -4.59 1.47
N SER A 42 6.04 -4.97 0.20
CA SER A 42 4.82 -4.80 -0.61
C SER A 42 3.64 -5.55 -0.01
N ILE A 43 3.87 -6.72 0.57
CA ILE A 43 2.83 -7.51 1.23
C ILE A 43 2.26 -6.75 2.43
N VAL A 44 3.13 -6.21 3.27
CA VAL A 44 2.71 -5.43 4.45
C VAL A 44 1.93 -4.20 4.02
N LEU A 45 2.40 -3.48 2.99
CA LEU A 45 1.72 -2.29 2.50
C LEU A 45 0.29 -2.60 2.04
N VAL A 46 0.12 -3.68 1.28
CA VAL A 46 -1.21 -4.10 0.81
C VAL A 46 -2.10 -4.50 1.97
N GLU A 47 -1.57 -5.23 2.95
CA GLU A 47 -2.34 -5.60 4.14
C GLU A 47 -2.77 -4.39 4.96
N VAL A 48 -1.88 -3.42 5.14
CA VAL A 48 -2.19 -2.17 5.86
C VAL A 48 -3.35 -1.44 5.18
N VAL A 49 -3.27 -1.28 3.86
CA VAL A 49 -4.35 -0.61 3.11
C VAL A 49 -5.66 -1.37 3.27
N TRP A 50 -5.63 -2.69 3.11
CA TRP A 50 -6.81 -3.53 3.24
C TRP A 50 -7.46 -3.41 4.62
N VAL A 51 -6.65 -3.45 5.67
CA VAL A 51 -7.15 -3.31 7.05
C VAL A 51 -7.78 -1.93 7.26
N LEU A 52 -7.13 -0.88 6.78
CA LEU A 52 -7.65 0.49 6.93
C LEU A 52 -8.97 0.67 6.19
N GLU A 53 -9.11 0.07 5.01
CA GLU A 53 -10.36 0.14 4.25
C GLU A 53 -11.48 -0.66 4.87
N THR A 54 -11.19 -1.90 5.31
CA THR A 54 -12.24 -2.83 5.76
C THR A 54 -12.58 -2.71 7.24
N CYS A 55 -11.61 -2.40 8.08
CA CYS A 55 -11.80 -2.34 9.53
C CYS A 55 -11.94 -0.92 10.08
N TYR A 56 -11.49 0.08 9.34
CA TYR A 56 -11.50 1.49 9.78
C TYR A 56 -12.24 2.40 8.82
N ASP A 57 -12.90 1.86 7.81
CA ASP A 57 -13.73 2.61 6.84
C ASP A 57 -13.01 3.80 6.21
N GLN A 58 -11.70 3.70 5.99
CA GLN A 58 -10.95 4.79 5.38
C GLN A 58 -11.33 4.98 3.92
N THR A 59 -11.52 6.23 3.52
CA THR A 59 -11.86 6.59 2.14
C THR A 59 -10.66 6.48 1.21
N GLN A 60 -10.91 6.48 -0.09
CA GLN A 60 -9.85 6.50 -1.09
C GLN A 60 -8.87 7.67 -0.86
N SER A 61 -9.38 8.86 -0.59
CA SER A 61 -8.55 10.04 -0.31
C SER A 61 -7.69 9.85 0.93
N ALA A 62 -8.24 9.22 1.98
CA ALA A 62 -7.49 8.95 3.20
C ALA A 62 -6.38 7.93 2.94
N ILE A 63 -6.66 6.87 2.18
CA ILE A 63 -5.66 5.87 1.81
C ILE A 63 -4.53 6.51 0.99
N GLU A 64 -4.86 7.36 0.03
CA GLU A 64 -3.86 8.09 -0.76
C GLU A 64 -2.92 8.90 0.14
N ALA A 65 -3.49 9.65 1.08
CA ALA A 65 -2.71 10.46 2.00
C ALA A 65 -1.81 9.61 2.90
N ILE A 66 -2.33 8.47 3.38
CA ILE A 66 -1.58 7.57 4.25
C ILE A 66 -0.42 6.93 3.51
N VAL A 67 -0.65 6.37 2.33
CA VAL A 67 0.39 5.73 1.53
C VAL A 67 1.46 6.76 1.14
N ASN A 68 1.04 7.94 0.71
CA ASN A 68 1.98 9.02 0.39
C ASN A 68 2.80 9.41 1.62
N GLY A 69 2.17 9.46 2.81
CA GLY A 69 2.85 9.74 4.05
C GLY A 69 3.92 8.70 4.38
N LEU A 70 3.63 7.42 4.18
CA LEU A 70 4.62 6.36 4.38
C LEU A 70 5.79 6.49 3.40
N LEU A 71 5.50 6.81 2.14
CA LEU A 71 6.53 7.00 1.11
C LEU A 71 7.46 8.19 1.39
N THR A 72 6.96 9.21 2.08
CA THR A 72 7.72 10.44 2.34
C THR A 72 8.31 10.51 3.75
N THR A 73 8.09 9.52 4.59
CA THR A 73 8.66 9.47 5.94
C THR A 73 10.12 9.02 5.87
N ARG A 74 11.03 9.86 6.35
CA ARG A 74 12.48 9.66 6.15
C ARG A 74 13.03 8.39 6.79
N GLN A 75 12.49 7.96 7.91
CA GLN A 75 12.93 6.76 8.61
C GLN A 75 12.21 5.48 8.16
N LEU A 76 11.44 5.54 7.08
CA LEU A 76 10.75 4.38 6.51
C LEU A 76 11.22 4.16 5.07
N VAL A 77 11.40 2.89 4.72
CA VAL A 77 11.73 2.47 3.34
C VAL A 77 10.59 1.57 2.86
N VAL A 78 9.85 2.05 1.88
CA VAL A 78 8.80 1.27 1.23
C VAL A 78 9.44 0.50 0.07
N ASP A 79 9.24 -0.81 0.05
CA ASP A 79 9.76 -1.66 -1.02
C ASP A 79 9.14 -1.25 -2.36
N GLU A 80 9.97 -1.22 -3.41
CA GLU A 80 9.52 -0.83 -4.74
C GLU A 80 8.81 0.54 -4.75
N ALA A 81 9.38 1.51 -4.05
CA ALA A 81 8.75 2.82 -3.84
C ALA A 81 8.30 3.48 -5.15
N ASP A 82 9.10 3.40 -6.22
CA ASP A 82 8.74 3.99 -7.52
C ASP A 82 7.47 3.36 -8.08
N LEU A 83 7.32 2.05 -7.94
CA LEU A 83 6.13 1.34 -8.39
C LEU A 83 4.93 1.66 -7.52
N VAL A 84 5.15 1.85 -6.23
CA VAL A 84 4.08 2.26 -5.30
C VAL A 84 3.57 3.66 -5.66
N TYR A 85 4.45 4.61 -5.97
CA TYR A 85 4.02 5.94 -6.44
C TYR A 85 3.16 5.85 -7.70
N LEU A 86 3.56 5.03 -8.66
CA LEU A 86 2.80 4.85 -9.90
C LEU A 86 1.45 4.18 -9.63
N ALA A 87 1.44 3.15 -8.77
CA ALA A 87 0.20 2.48 -8.37
C ALA A 87 -0.75 3.45 -7.67
N LEU A 88 -0.23 4.28 -6.79
CA LEU A 88 -1.02 5.27 -6.06
C LEU A 88 -1.68 6.26 -7.02
N LYS A 89 -0.96 6.69 -8.05
CA LYS A 89 -1.49 7.58 -9.07
C LYS A 89 -2.64 6.93 -9.85
N ARG A 90 -2.50 5.65 -10.23
CA ARG A 90 -3.56 4.91 -10.93
C ARG A 90 -4.77 4.67 -10.02
N PHE A 91 -4.52 4.36 -8.77
CA PHE A 91 -5.56 4.18 -7.75
C PHE A 91 -6.38 5.46 -7.59
N SER A 92 -5.72 6.59 -7.51
CA SER A 92 -6.35 7.92 -7.41
C SER A 92 -7.26 8.22 -8.59
N GLY A 93 -6.89 7.79 -9.78
CA GLY A 93 -7.64 8.06 -11.01
C GLY A 93 -8.71 7.03 -11.34
N GLY A 94 -8.87 5.98 -10.53
CA GLY A 94 -9.74 4.87 -10.85
C GLY A 94 -10.69 4.49 -9.72
N ASN A 95 -11.37 3.37 -9.90
CA ASN A 95 -12.31 2.81 -8.92
C ASN A 95 -11.93 1.39 -8.48
N ALA A 96 -10.72 0.94 -8.84
CA ALA A 96 -10.19 -0.35 -8.40
C ALA A 96 -9.53 -0.23 -7.03
N ASP A 97 -9.25 -1.37 -6.41
CA ASP A 97 -8.52 -1.40 -5.15
C ASP A 97 -7.05 -1.03 -5.35
N PHE A 98 -6.41 -0.53 -4.30
CA PHE A 98 -4.99 -0.21 -4.34
C PHE A 98 -4.14 -1.44 -4.69
N SER A 99 -4.50 -2.62 -4.15
CA SER A 99 -3.80 -3.87 -4.47
C SER A 99 -3.85 -4.19 -5.95
N ASP A 100 -4.98 -3.94 -6.62
CA ASP A 100 -5.09 -4.15 -8.07
C ASP A 100 -4.15 -3.23 -8.83
N ALA A 101 -4.07 -1.96 -8.43
CA ALA A 101 -3.15 -1.00 -9.04
C ALA A 101 -1.70 -1.46 -8.89
N LEU A 102 -1.33 -1.92 -7.70
CA LEU A 102 0.03 -2.37 -7.42
C LEU A 102 0.37 -3.65 -8.18
N ILE A 103 -0.56 -4.61 -8.25
CA ILE A 103 -0.39 -5.83 -9.04
C ILE A 103 -0.13 -5.49 -10.51
N ALA A 104 -0.93 -4.60 -11.09
CA ALA A 104 -0.79 -4.22 -12.49
C ALA A 104 0.57 -3.57 -12.75
N VAL A 105 0.98 -2.65 -11.89
CA VAL A 105 2.26 -1.94 -12.04
C VAL A 105 3.45 -2.88 -11.89
N ILE A 106 3.43 -3.76 -10.89
CA ILE A 106 4.51 -4.74 -10.68
C ILE A 106 4.62 -5.68 -11.88
N SER A 107 3.48 -6.17 -12.37
CA SER A 107 3.46 -7.07 -13.53
C SER A 107 4.04 -6.41 -14.77
N GLU A 108 3.64 -5.16 -15.06
CA GLU A 108 4.19 -4.41 -16.18
C GLU A 108 5.70 -4.21 -16.03
N ASN A 109 6.15 -3.90 -14.82
CA ASN A 109 7.58 -3.70 -14.56
C ASN A 109 8.40 -4.98 -14.75
N ARG A 110 7.79 -6.14 -14.60
CA ARG A 110 8.43 -7.44 -14.83
C ARG A 110 8.37 -7.87 -16.28
N GLY A 111 7.83 -7.06 -17.18
CA GLY A 111 7.77 -7.33 -18.61
C GLY A 111 6.51 -8.03 -19.08
N CYS A 112 5.49 -8.12 -18.24
CA CYS A 112 4.22 -8.70 -18.66
C CYS A 112 3.53 -7.78 -19.66
N SER A 113 3.05 -8.36 -20.77
CA SER A 113 2.35 -7.58 -21.80
C SER A 113 0.97 -7.13 -21.33
N SER A 114 0.36 -7.89 -20.42
CA SER A 114 -0.91 -7.52 -19.79
C SER A 114 -1.05 -8.24 -18.47
N THR A 115 -1.94 -7.74 -17.61
CA THR A 115 -2.36 -8.42 -16.38
C THR A 115 -3.84 -8.76 -16.53
N LEU A 116 -4.18 -10.02 -16.42
CA LEU A 116 -5.54 -10.50 -16.65
C LEU A 116 -6.33 -10.53 -15.35
N THR A 117 -7.61 -10.17 -15.43
CA THR A 117 -8.50 -10.12 -14.27
C THR A 117 -9.92 -10.47 -14.66
N PHE A 118 -10.74 -10.83 -13.70
CA PHE A 118 -12.18 -10.95 -13.89
C PHE A 118 -12.93 -9.73 -13.31
N ASP A 119 -12.21 -8.85 -12.62
CA ASP A 119 -12.81 -7.66 -11.99
C ASP A 119 -12.83 -6.50 -12.98
N LYS A 120 -14.03 -6.07 -13.36
CA LYS A 120 -14.21 -4.96 -14.31
C LYS A 120 -13.63 -3.66 -13.79
N LYS A 121 -13.62 -3.44 -12.47
CA LYS A 121 -13.04 -2.23 -11.87
C LYS A 121 -11.54 -2.13 -12.10
N ALA A 122 -10.86 -3.28 -12.16
CA ALA A 122 -9.42 -3.31 -12.33
C ALA A 122 -8.95 -2.79 -13.69
N ARG A 123 -9.86 -2.65 -14.66
CA ARG A 123 -9.53 -2.00 -15.94
C ARG A 123 -9.07 -0.56 -15.76
N SER A 124 -9.59 0.11 -14.74
CA SER A 124 -9.23 1.51 -14.47
C SER A 124 -7.77 1.69 -14.05
N VAL A 125 -7.12 0.61 -13.63
CA VAL A 125 -5.71 0.64 -13.22
C VAL A 125 -4.79 -0.11 -14.19
N GLY A 126 -5.30 -0.48 -15.36
CA GLY A 126 -4.50 -1.03 -16.45
C GLY A 126 -4.59 -2.54 -16.63
N MET A 127 -5.49 -3.22 -15.95
CA MET A 127 -5.70 -4.65 -16.17
C MET A 127 -6.63 -4.92 -17.35
N VAL A 128 -6.50 -6.09 -17.93
CA VAL A 128 -7.35 -6.57 -19.03
C VAL A 128 -8.35 -7.56 -18.47
N CYS A 129 -9.63 -7.25 -18.62
CA CYS A 129 -10.68 -8.10 -18.10
C CYS A 129 -10.94 -9.28 -19.04
N ILE A 130 -10.87 -10.49 -18.50
CA ILE A 130 -11.29 -11.71 -19.20
C ILE A 130 -12.79 -11.80 -18.98
N ASN A 131 -13.55 -11.90 -20.06
CA ASN A 131 -15.00 -12.03 -19.97
C ASN A 131 -15.47 -13.31 -20.63
N GLU A 132 -16.76 -13.58 -20.51
CA GLU A 132 -17.37 -14.81 -21.02
C GLU A 132 -17.32 -14.93 -22.54
N THR A 133 -17.07 -13.83 -23.25
CA THR A 133 -16.94 -13.84 -24.70
C THR A 133 -15.49 -14.08 -25.15
N GLY A 134 -14.57 -14.24 -24.20
CA GLY A 134 -13.15 -14.47 -24.47
C GLY A 134 -12.37 -13.23 -24.88
N LYS A 135 -12.87 -12.07 -24.60
CA LYS A 135 -12.24 -10.80 -25.01
C LYS A 135 -11.54 -10.08 -23.89
#